data_5e42efb5de89f0931f25fa5751ce84d4
#
_entry.id   5e42efb5de89f0931f25fa5751ce84d4
#
_cell.length_a   1.000
_cell.length_b   1.000
_cell.length_c   1.000
_cell.angle_alpha   90.00
_cell.angle_beta   90.00
_cell.angle_gamma   90.00
#
_symmetry.space_group_name_H-M   'P 1'
#
loop_
_entity.id
_entity.type
_entity.pdbx_description
1 polymer ?
#
loop_
_entity_poly.entity_id
_entity_poly.type
_entity_poly.pdbx_seq_one_letter_code
_entity_poly.pdbx_strand_id
1 'polypeptide(L)'
;QNVNMATLEKAIRSQLGVSMAQYREQLAKQIRSHVETQRVRQRHVGAVSPTKKEVDFFYQTYKDSLPRQYNCVQLSHIQLKIEPDSAIVDSVKRLAENLVDSLNLGIKFELLAKNHSQDSSAEKGGDLGYYRRGLLDPAFERTLDLLKNGQYSSTPVKTDRGWHIVRVIGRKEDGVRSAHILLRTIPTAADSARVLQLADSLRASIKTKDDFSAAAKKFSTDKSSNFAGGLLGWYQKNEMEPAYVD
;
A
#
# COMPACT_ATOMS: atom_id res chain seq x y z
N GLN A 1 -7.58 -16.44 5.76
CA GLN A 1 -8.16 -17.77 6.01
C GLN A 1 -7.03 -18.78 5.85
N ASN A 2 -6.63 -19.45 6.94
CA ASN A 2 -5.66 -20.54 6.90
C ASN A 2 -6.33 -21.74 6.21
N VAL A 3 -6.04 -21.94 4.94
CA VAL A 3 -6.47 -23.14 4.22
C VAL A 3 -5.65 -24.31 4.76
N ASN A 4 -6.31 -25.28 5.39
CA ASN A 4 -5.67 -26.51 5.87
C ASN A 4 -5.09 -27.25 4.64
N MET A 5 -3.81 -27.58 4.67
CA MET A 5 -3.09 -28.26 3.58
C MET A 5 -3.77 -29.57 3.16
N ALA A 6 -4.33 -30.33 4.09
CA ALA A 6 -5.08 -31.55 3.79
C ALA A 6 -6.37 -31.29 2.98
N THR A 7 -7.04 -30.18 3.28
CA THR A 7 -8.25 -29.76 2.53
C THR A 7 -7.89 -29.30 1.11
N LEU A 8 -6.77 -28.58 0.96
CA LEU A 8 -6.26 -28.16 -0.33
C LEU A 8 -5.83 -29.37 -1.20
N GLU A 9 -5.14 -30.35 -0.61
CA GLU A 9 -4.71 -31.55 -1.30
C GLU A 9 -5.92 -32.39 -1.80
N LYS A 10 -6.94 -32.53 -0.95
CA LYS A 10 -8.19 -33.21 -1.32
C LYS A 10 -8.90 -32.49 -2.46
N ALA A 11 -8.96 -31.16 -2.43
CA ALA A 11 -9.58 -30.35 -3.48
C ALA A 11 -8.84 -30.48 -4.82
N ILE A 12 -7.51 -30.40 -4.82
CA ILE A 12 -6.69 -30.56 -6.03
C ILE A 12 -6.89 -31.95 -6.63
N ARG A 13 -6.88 -32.99 -5.78
CA ARG A 13 -7.06 -34.37 -6.25
C ARG A 13 -8.47 -34.62 -6.82
N SER A 14 -9.50 -34.00 -6.22
CA SER A 14 -10.90 -34.17 -6.69
C SER A 14 -11.21 -33.33 -7.94
N GLN A 15 -10.65 -32.12 -8.06
CA GLN A 15 -10.97 -31.23 -9.19
C GLN A 15 -10.05 -31.41 -10.40
N LEU A 16 -8.78 -31.70 -10.18
CA LEU A 16 -7.77 -31.77 -11.24
C LEU A 16 -7.23 -33.17 -11.49
N GLY A 17 -7.58 -34.16 -10.68
CA GLY A 17 -7.15 -35.55 -10.83
C GLY A 17 -5.64 -35.80 -10.62
N VAL A 18 -4.90 -34.82 -10.09
CA VAL A 18 -3.44 -34.88 -9.89
C VAL A 18 -3.06 -34.82 -8.43
N SER A 19 -1.90 -35.36 -8.08
CA SER A 19 -1.36 -35.22 -6.74
C SER A 19 -0.85 -33.80 -6.48
N MET A 20 -0.70 -33.41 -5.22
CA MET A 20 -0.13 -32.13 -4.82
C MET A 20 1.28 -31.92 -5.40
N ALA A 21 2.10 -32.99 -5.46
CA ALA A 21 3.44 -32.93 -6.04
C ALA A 21 3.39 -32.61 -7.53
N GLN A 22 2.54 -33.31 -8.29
CA GLN A 22 2.33 -33.06 -9.72
C GLN A 22 1.77 -31.66 -9.99
N TYR A 23 0.82 -31.20 -9.16
CA TYR A 23 0.27 -29.86 -9.27
C TYR A 23 1.34 -28.77 -9.04
N ARG A 24 2.18 -28.93 -8.02
CA ARG A 24 3.31 -28.02 -7.75
C ARG A 24 4.32 -28.00 -8.91
N GLU A 25 4.62 -29.14 -9.48
CA GLU A 25 5.54 -29.23 -10.62
C GLU A 25 4.96 -28.55 -11.86
N GLN A 26 3.68 -28.78 -12.17
CA GLN A 26 2.98 -28.11 -13.28
C GLN A 26 2.94 -26.59 -13.06
N LEU A 27 2.58 -26.16 -11.87
CA LEU A 27 2.54 -24.73 -11.51
C LEU A 27 3.93 -24.09 -11.61
N ALA A 28 4.96 -24.75 -11.10
CA ALA A 28 6.33 -24.26 -11.19
C ALA A 28 6.80 -24.14 -12.66
N LYS A 29 6.45 -25.11 -13.52
CA LYS A 29 6.71 -25.05 -14.95
C LYS A 29 6.01 -23.90 -15.65
N GLN A 30 4.73 -23.67 -15.33
CA GLN A 30 3.95 -22.54 -15.86
C GLN A 30 4.53 -21.19 -15.43
N ILE A 31 4.85 -21.04 -14.13
CA ILE A 31 5.45 -19.81 -13.61
C ILE A 31 6.81 -19.55 -14.27
N ARG A 32 7.66 -20.58 -14.40
CA ARG A 32 8.97 -20.45 -15.05
C ARG A 32 8.81 -20.00 -16.50
N SER A 33 7.97 -20.66 -17.27
CA SER A 33 7.68 -20.29 -18.67
C SER A 33 7.14 -18.86 -18.77
N HIS A 34 6.25 -18.45 -17.88
CA HIS A 34 5.73 -17.08 -17.85
C HIS A 34 6.84 -16.06 -17.56
N VAL A 35 7.67 -16.31 -16.55
CA VAL A 35 8.80 -15.42 -16.18
C VAL A 35 9.82 -15.35 -17.32
N GLU A 36 10.15 -16.46 -17.96
CA GLU A 36 11.07 -16.51 -19.11
C GLU A 36 10.51 -15.70 -20.29
N THR A 37 9.23 -15.89 -20.61
CA THR A 37 8.55 -15.11 -21.65
C THR A 37 8.56 -13.61 -21.36
N GLN A 38 8.29 -13.21 -20.13
CA GLN A 38 8.36 -11.79 -19.70
C GLN A 38 9.79 -11.22 -19.81
N ARG A 39 10.80 -12.01 -19.43
CA ARG A 39 12.21 -11.59 -19.57
C ARG A 39 12.63 -11.44 -21.03
N VAL A 40 12.20 -12.34 -21.90
CA VAL A 40 12.46 -12.26 -23.35
C VAL A 40 11.77 -11.03 -23.92
N ARG A 41 10.49 -10.78 -23.56
CA ARG A 41 9.78 -9.55 -23.97
C ARG A 41 10.52 -8.29 -23.52
N GLN A 42 10.95 -8.21 -22.26
CA GLN A 42 11.68 -7.04 -21.76
C GLN A 42 13.03 -6.83 -22.46
N ARG A 43 13.73 -7.90 -22.87
CA ARG A 43 15.04 -7.79 -23.53
C ARG A 43 14.96 -7.48 -25.02
N HIS A 44 13.98 -8.07 -25.72
CA HIS A 44 13.94 -8.07 -27.19
C HIS A 44 12.81 -7.22 -27.76
N VAL A 45 11.74 -7.02 -27.00
CA VAL A 45 10.64 -6.14 -27.36
C VAL A 45 10.69 -5.00 -26.34
N GLY A 46 11.59 -4.04 -26.52
CA GLY A 46 11.56 -2.80 -25.74
C GLY A 46 10.15 -2.18 -25.80
N ALA A 47 9.81 -1.26 -24.92
CA ALA A 47 8.51 -0.59 -24.94
C ALA A 47 8.25 -0.01 -26.33
N VAL A 48 7.59 -0.78 -27.19
CA VAL A 48 7.14 -0.30 -28.49
C VAL A 48 5.99 0.66 -28.20
N SER A 49 6.30 1.93 -28.15
CA SER A 49 5.28 2.98 -28.09
C SER A 49 5.01 3.40 -29.53
N PRO A 50 3.82 3.07 -30.07
CA PRO A 50 3.47 3.51 -31.41
C PRO A 50 3.46 5.03 -31.47
N THR A 51 3.93 5.58 -32.58
CA THR A 51 3.84 7.01 -32.83
C THR A 51 2.38 7.43 -33.05
N LYS A 52 2.07 8.70 -32.84
CA LYS A 52 0.73 9.23 -33.09
C LYS A 52 0.27 8.93 -34.54
N LYS A 53 1.17 9.04 -35.53
CA LYS A 53 0.86 8.73 -36.93
C LYS A 53 0.49 7.28 -37.17
N GLU A 54 1.17 6.34 -36.50
CA GLU A 54 0.84 4.91 -36.59
C GLU A 54 -0.49 4.60 -35.96
N VAL A 55 -0.79 5.21 -34.80
CA VAL A 55 -2.10 5.08 -34.12
C VAL A 55 -3.21 5.66 -35.00
N ASP A 56 -3.04 6.86 -35.54
CA ASP A 56 -4.02 7.49 -36.41
C ASP A 56 -4.24 6.68 -37.69
N PHE A 57 -3.19 6.16 -38.32
CA PHE A 57 -3.28 5.30 -39.49
C PHE A 57 -4.02 4.00 -39.18
N PHE A 58 -3.67 3.32 -38.09
CA PHE A 58 -4.36 2.11 -37.65
C PHE A 58 -5.85 2.37 -37.39
N TYR A 59 -6.16 3.44 -36.66
CA TYR A 59 -7.53 3.83 -36.39
C TYR A 59 -8.35 4.08 -37.66
N GLN A 60 -7.82 4.87 -38.61
CA GLN A 60 -8.50 5.16 -39.88
C GLN A 60 -8.71 3.89 -40.70
N THR A 61 -7.76 2.96 -40.66
CA THR A 61 -7.84 1.71 -41.42
C THR A 61 -8.86 0.72 -40.87
N TYR A 62 -8.95 0.64 -39.52
CA TYR A 62 -9.71 -0.42 -38.84
C TYR A 62 -10.91 0.09 -38.04
N LYS A 63 -11.22 1.39 -38.04
CA LYS A 63 -12.27 2.00 -37.18
C LYS A 63 -13.63 1.32 -37.24
N ASP A 64 -14.01 0.75 -38.39
CA ASP A 64 -15.31 0.09 -38.58
C ASP A 64 -15.32 -1.37 -38.08
N SER A 65 -14.13 -1.97 -37.91
CA SER A 65 -13.95 -3.33 -37.39
C SER A 65 -13.52 -3.36 -35.90
N LEU A 66 -13.17 -2.19 -35.34
CA LEU A 66 -12.84 -2.14 -33.92
C LEU A 66 -14.11 -2.32 -33.07
N PRO A 67 -14.01 -3.05 -31.94
CA PRO A 67 -15.13 -3.17 -31.02
C PRO A 67 -15.55 -1.79 -30.51
N ARG A 68 -16.84 -1.45 -30.71
CA ARG A 68 -17.39 -0.18 -30.18
C ARG A 68 -17.85 -0.42 -28.76
N GLN A 69 -17.26 0.32 -27.83
CA GLN A 69 -17.78 0.39 -26.48
C GLN A 69 -18.88 1.46 -26.44
N TYR A 70 -20.10 1.04 -26.17
CA TYR A 70 -21.25 1.93 -26.04
C TYR A 70 -21.44 2.28 -24.56
N ASN A 71 -21.96 3.48 -24.29
CA ASN A 71 -22.26 3.99 -22.94
C ASN A 71 -21.03 4.07 -22.01
N CYS A 72 -19.88 4.45 -22.56
CA CYS A 72 -18.69 4.73 -21.76
C CYS A 72 -18.62 6.20 -21.39
N VAL A 73 -18.13 6.45 -20.19
CA VAL A 73 -17.77 7.78 -19.69
C VAL A 73 -16.29 7.88 -19.46
N GLN A 74 -15.72 9.04 -19.76
CA GLN A 74 -14.35 9.34 -19.39
C GLN A 74 -14.34 9.87 -17.97
N LEU A 75 -13.72 9.16 -17.06
CA LEU A 75 -13.69 9.48 -15.63
C LEU A 75 -12.37 10.16 -15.27
N SER A 76 -12.48 11.20 -14.48
CA SER A 76 -11.35 11.84 -13.80
C SER A 76 -11.71 12.10 -12.35
N HIS A 77 -10.71 12.00 -11.46
CA HIS A 77 -10.93 12.28 -10.05
C HIS A 77 -9.83 13.16 -9.42
N ILE A 78 -10.18 13.78 -8.32
CA ILE A 78 -9.25 14.42 -7.38
C ILE A 78 -9.39 13.69 -6.06
N GLN A 79 -8.37 12.94 -5.68
CA GLN A 79 -8.35 12.26 -4.40
C GLN A 79 -7.73 13.17 -3.34
N LEU A 80 -8.44 13.41 -2.25
CA LEU A 80 -7.94 14.16 -1.10
C LEU A 80 -7.84 13.21 0.09
N LYS A 81 -6.62 13.03 0.61
CA LYS A 81 -6.37 12.18 1.79
C LYS A 81 -6.55 13.01 3.06
N ILE A 82 -7.27 12.47 4.02
CA ILE A 82 -7.36 13.06 5.36
C ILE A 82 -6.11 12.65 6.12
N GLU A 83 -5.22 13.59 6.38
CA GLU A 83 -4.00 13.40 7.15
C GLU A 83 -4.05 14.20 8.44
N PRO A 84 -3.46 13.69 9.54
CA PRO A 84 -3.38 14.43 10.79
C PRO A 84 -2.58 15.72 10.63
N ASP A 85 -2.95 16.74 11.39
CA ASP A 85 -2.22 18.01 11.42
C ASP A 85 -0.75 17.77 11.79
N SER A 86 0.14 18.57 11.20
CA SER A 86 1.58 18.46 11.43
C SER A 86 1.95 18.66 12.90
N ALA A 87 1.25 19.54 13.62
CA ALA A 87 1.47 19.75 15.05
C ALA A 87 1.15 18.50 15.89
N ILE A 88 0.11 17.73 15.50
CA ILE A 88 -0.21 16.44 16.12
C ILE A 88 0.90 15.43 15.81
N VAL A 89 1.32 15.33 14.55
CA VAL A 89 2.40 14.42 14.14
C VAL A 89 3.68 14.72 14.91
N ASP A 90 4.04 16.00 15.05
CA ASP A 90 5.24 16.44 15.77
C ASP A 90 5.12 16.20 17.28
N SER A 91 3.94 16.38 17.88
CA SER A 91 3.72 16.10 19.30
C SER A 91 3.88 14.62 19.61
N VAL A 92 3.31 13.74 18.75
CA VAL A 92 3.44 12.28 18.88
C VAL A 92 4.89 11.84 18.66
N LYS A 93 5.61 12.46 17.73
CA LYS A 93 7.04 12.22 17.52
C LYS A 93 7.85 12.55 18.77
N ARG A 94 7.65 13.74 19.37
CA ARG A 94 8.33 14.12 20.63
C ARG A 94 8.01 13.15 21.76
N LEU A 95 6.77 12.69 21.87
CA LEU A 95 6.42 11.65 22.85
C LEU A 95 7.21 10.36 22.60
N ALA A 96 7.32 9.92 21.35
CA ALA A 96 8.11 8.74 21.00
C ALA A 96 9.60 8.92 21.36
N GLU A 97 10.17 10.10 21.09
CA GLU A 97 11.55 10.46 21.46
C GLU A 97 11.75 10.40 22.99
N ASN A 98 10.84 10.97 23.78
CA ASN A 98 10.87 10.91 25.24
C ASN A 98 10.78 9.47 25.78
N LEU A 99 10.06 8.58 25.10
CA LEU A 99 10.02 7.17 25.49
C LEU A 99 11.33 6.46 25.18
N VAL A 100 12.03 6.82 24.10
CA VAL A 100 13.40 6.32 23.83
C VAL A 100 14.33 6.79 24.93
N ASP A 101 14.26 8.06 25.36
CA ASP A 101 15.07 8.56 26.48
C ASP A 101 14.77 7.81 27.79
N SER A 102 13.50 7.48 28.04
CA SER A 102 13.09 6.66 29.18
C SER A 102 13.70 5.25 29.14
N LEU A 103 13.79 4.64 27.95
CA LEU A 103 14.49 3.37 27.76
C LEU A 103 15.99 3.49 28.03
N ASN A 104 16.62 4.58 27.59
CA ASN A 104 18.04 4.87 27.85
C ASN A 104 18.33 5.06 29.34
N LEU A 105 17.34 5.53 30.12
CA LEU A 105 17.41 5.63 31.59
C LEU A 105 17.14 4.29 32.30
N GLY A 106 16.89 3.21 31.55
CA GLY A 106 16.76 1.85 32.09
C GLY A 106 15.33 1.43 32.41
N ILE A 107 14.31 2.20 32.02
CA ILE A 107 12.91 1.78 32.15
C ILE A 107 12.67 0.61 31.22
N LYS A 108 11.98 -0.44 31.70
CA LYS A 108 11.73 -1.66 30.93
C LYS A 108 10.85 -1.38 29.72
N PHE A 109 11.24 -1.92 28.58
CA PHE A 109 10.51 -1.78 27.32
C PHE A 109 9.06 -2.26 27.43
N GLU A 110 8.85 -3.39 28.09
CA GLU A 110 7.54 -4.02 28.28
C GLU A 110 6.60 -3.13 29.11
N LEU A 111 7.14 -2.40 30.07
CA LEU A 111 6.36 -1.46 30.90
C LEU A 111 5.92 -0.25 30.08
N LEU A 112 6.82 0.33 29.28
CA LEU A 112 6.50 1.44 28.41
C LEU A 112 5.53 1.02 27.30
N ALA A 113 5.70 -0.18 26.74
CA ALA A 113 4.76 -0.72 25.75
C ALA A 113 3.36 -0.86 26.34
N LYS A 114 3.24 -1.43 27.55
CA LYS A 114 1.95 -1.59 28.22
C LYS A 114 1.25 -0.28 28.52
N ASN A 115 2.01 0.75 28.91
CA ASN A 115 1.46 2.03 29.34
C ASN A 115 1.17 3.00 28.17
N HIS A 116 1.92 2.89 27.07
CA HIS A 116 1.90 3.90 26.00
C HIS A 116 1.57 3.36 24.60
N SER A 117 1.77 2.06 24.36
CA SER A 117 1.50 1.51 23.03
C SER A 117 0.00 1.45 22.73
N GLN A 118 -0.38 1.92 21.56
CA GLN A 118 -1.74 1.89 21.03
C GLN A 118 -1.98 0.69 20.08
N ASP A 119 -1.09 -0.29 20.16
CA ASP A 119 -1.23 -1.56 19.45
C ASP A 119 -1.81 -2.65 20.37
N SER A 120 -2.49 -3.63 19.79
CA SER A 120 -3.04 -4.77 20.54
C SER A 120 -1.98 -5.62 21.25
N SER A 121 -0.73 -5.54 20.82
CA SER A 121 0.41 -6.20 21.48
C SER A 121 0.83 -5.53 22.80
N ALA A 122 0.30 -4.34 23.14
CA ALA A 122 0.63 -3.58 24.37
C ALA A 122 0.53 -4.44 25.63
N GLU A 123 -0.57 -5.23 25.78
CA GLU A 123 -0.81 -6.15 26.90
C GLU A 123 0.30 -7.21 27.06
N LYS A 124 0.96 -7.58 25.94
CA LYS A 124 2.08 -8.52 25.90
C LYS A 124 3.45 -7.83 25.92
N GLY A 125 3.50 -6.57 26.38
CA GLY A 125 4.74 -5.78 26.39
C GLY A 125 5.24 -5.41 24.99
N GLY A 126 4.33 -5.31 24.03
CA GLY A 126 4.63 -4.97 22.65
C GLY A 126 5.11 -6.15 21.78
N ASP A 127 5.16 -7.37 22.29
CA ASP A 127 5.66 -8.55 21.58
C ASP A 127 4.77 -8.92 20.40
N LEU A 128 5.33 -8.88 19.20
CA LEU A 128 4.67 -9.21 17.93
C LEU A 128 4.85 -10.69 17.53
N GLY A 129 5.69 -11.44 18.27
CA GLY A 129 6.07 -12.79 17.87
C GLY A 129 7.09 -12.82 16.75
N TYR A 130 7.19 -13.98 16.07
CA TYR A 130 8.09 -14.17 14.93
C TYR A 130 7.42 -13.78 13.62
N TYR A 131 8.09 -12.94 12.85
CA TYR A 131 7.67 -12.54 11.51
C TYR A 131 8.74 -12.92 10.48
N ARG A 132 8.30 -13.38 9.32
CA ARG A 132 9.14 -13.56 8.14
C ARG A 132 9.34 -12.21 7.46
N ARG A 133 10.48 -12.05 6.80
CA ARG A 133 10.79 -10.86 6.02
C ARG A 133 9.76 -10.65 4.90
N GLY A 134 9.37 -9.40 4.67
CA GLY A 134 8.40 -9.00 3.67
C GLY A 134 6.94 -8.91 4.17
N LEU A 135 6.69 -9.16 5.47
CA LEU A 135 5.34 -9.09 6.06
C LEU A 135 5.08 -7.81 6.84
N LEU A 136 6.12 -7.07 7.20
CA LEU A 136 6.02 -5.83 7.96
C LEU A 136 6.30 -4.61 7.07
N ASP A 137 6.02 -3.43 7.58
CA ASP A 137 6.34 -2.18 6.90
C ASP A 137 7.84 -2.11 6.55
N PRO A 138 8.22 -1.67 5.34
CA PRO A 138 9.62 -1.64 4.92
C PRO A 138 10.53 -0.78 5.82
N ALA A 139 10.02 0.32 6.41
CA ALA A 139 10.79 1.14 7.33
C ALA A 139 11.04 0.41 8.66
N PHE A 140 10.02 -0.32 9.12
CA PHE A 140 10.11 -1.17 10.31
C PHE A 140 11.13 -2.30 10.10
N GLU A 141 11.06 -3.03 8.98
CA GLU A 141 11.98 -4.12 8.65
C GLU A 141 13.43 -3.65 8.53
N ARG A 142 13.68 -2.54 7.83
CA ARG A 142 15.03 -1.95 7.76
C ARG A 142 15.60 -1.64 9.14
N THR A 143 14.75 -1.17 10.07
CA THR A 143 15.19 -0.91 11.44
C THR A 143 15.53 -2.19 12.17
N LEU A 144 14.69 -3.24 12.05
CA LEU A 144 14.99 -4.55 12.62
C LEU A 144 16.34 -5.09 12.12
N ASP A 145 16.66 -4.92 10.83
CA ASP A 145 17.92 -5.42 10.25
C ASP A 145 19.17 -4.78 10.86
N LEU A 146 19.08 -3.53 11.30
CA LEU A 146 20.17 -2.78 11.91
C LEU A 146 20.38 -3.10 13.39
N LEU A 147 19.38 -3.68 14.07
CA LEU A 147 19.41 -3.94 15.51
C LEU A 147 19.97 -5.33 15.82
N LYS A 148 20.72 -5.45 16.90
CA LYS A 148 21.13 -6.74 17.49
C LYS A 148 20.03 -7.29 18.41
N ASN A 149 20.11 -8.58 18.75
CA ASN A 149 19.21 -9.18 19.73
C ASN A 149 19.25 -8.41 21.05
N GLY A 150 18.09 -8.09 21.59
CA GLY A 150 17.92 -7.29 22.81
C GLY A 150 17.94 -5.80 22.59
N GLN A 151 18.42 -5.28 21.47
CA GLN A 151 18.47 -3.85 21.17
C GLN A 151 17.12 -3.29 20.71
N TYR A 152 16.89 -2.01 20.99
CA TYR A 152 15.78 -1.22 20.48
C TYR A 152 16.29 -0.05 19.62
N SER A 153 15.39 0.52 18.80
CA SER A 153 15.72 1.65 17.93
C SER A 153 16.06 2.89 18.76
N SER A 154 17.20 3.51 18.47
CA SER A 154 17.66 4.75 19.11
C SER A 154 16.85 5.98 18.70
N THR A 155 16.06 5.85 17.63
CA THR A 155 15.15 6.89 17.15
C THR A 155 13.81 6.25 16.79
N PRO A 156 12.69 6.97 16.95
CA PRO A 156 11.39 6.49 16.50
C PRO A 156 11.32 6.27 14.98
N VAL A 157 10.66 5.21 14.56
CA VAL A 157 10.47 4.83 13.16
C VAL A 157 9.09 5.26 12.70
N LYS A 158 9.00 6.05 11.64
CA LYS A 158 7.72 6.49 11.06
C LYS A 158 7.19 5.46 10.05
N THR A 159 5.93 5.09 10.20
CA THR A 159 5.15 4.32 9.23
C THR A 159 3.80 5.00 8.98
N ASP A 160 2.98 4.45 8.10
CA ASP A 160 1.60 4.94 7.87
C ASP A 160 0.70 4.81 9.10
N ARG A 161 1.06 3.95 10.07
CA ARG A 161 0.30 3.76 11.32
C ARG A 161 0.66 4.76 12.40
N GLY A 162 1.80 5.43 12.31
CA GLY A 162 2.32 6.35 13.32
C GLY A 162 3.81 6.19 13.57
N TRP A 163 4.23 6.47 14.80
CA TRP A 163 5.60 6.35 15.25
C TRP A 163 5.80 5.07 16.06
N HIS A 164 6.88 4.35 15.78
CA HIS A 164 7.21 3.09 16.43
C HIS A 164 8.57 3.19 17.12
N ILE A 165 8.68 2.62 18.31
CA ILE A 165 9.96 2.24 18.91
C ILE A 165 10.04 0.73 18.75
N VAL A 166 11.07 0.24 18.09
CA VAL A 166 11.18 -1.16 17.66
C VAL A 166 12.29 -1.84 18.46
N ARG A 167 12.05 -3.09 18.89
CA ARG A 167 13.06 -3.90 19.61
C ARG A 167 13.14 -5.29 18.97
N VAL A 168 14.36 -5.81 18.82
CA VAL A 168 14.61 -7.20 18.47
C VAL A 168 14.67 -8.04 19.75
N ILE A 169 13.81 -9.03 19.87
CA ILE A 169 13.83 -10.00 20.98
C ILE A 169 14.76 -11.17 20.62
N GLY A 170 14.67 -11.68 19.40
CA GLY A 170 15.50 -12.79 18.94
C GLY A 170 15.37 -13.03 17.45
N ARG A 171 16.29 -13.85 16.91
CA ARG A 171 16.33 -14.21 15.49
C ARG A 171 16.36 -15.71 15.34
N LYS A 172 15.72 -16.19 14.27
CA LYS A 172 15.80 -17.56 13.76
C LYS A 172 16.16 -17.52 12.28
N GLU A 173 16.44 -18.67 11.70
CA GLU A 173 16.82 -18.80 10.29
C GLU A 173 15.80 -18.15 9.33
N ASP A 174 14.50 -18.27 9.62
CA ASP A 174 13.40 -17.82 8.76
C ASP A 174 12.63 -16.60 9.31
N GLY A 175 13.08 -15.95 10.41
CA GLY A 175 12.34 -14.84 10.97
C GLY A 175 12.96 -14.12 12.15
N VAL A 176 12.38 -12.99 12.48
CA VAL A 176 12.76 -12.12 13.59
C VAL A 176 11.60 -12.01 14.57
N ARG A 177 11.85 -12.29 15.85
CA ARG A 177 10.93 -11.97 16.94
C ARG A 177 11.20 -10.55 17.39
N SER A 178 10.18 -9.70 17.30
CA SER A 178 10.28 -8.29 17.59
C SER A 178 9.20 -7.85 18.58
N ALA A 179 9.46 -6.72 19.22
CA ALA A 179 8.45 -5.98 19.97
C ALA A 179 8.44 -4.53 19.49
N HIS A 180 7.30 -3.85 19.67
CA HIS A 180 7.19 -2.44 19.39
C HIS A 180 6.34 -1.67 20.40
N ILE A 181 6.57 -0.36 20.44
CA ILE A 181 5.67 0.61 21.04
C ILE A 181 5.12 1.45 19.90
N LEU A 182 3.82 1.38 19.64
CA LEU A 182 3.15 2.15 18.58
C LEU A 182 2.43 3.37 19.18
N LEU A 183 2.78 4.53 18.71
CA LEU A 183 2.07 5.79 18.95
C LEU A 183 1.40 6.23 17.65
N ARG A 184 0.08 6.11 17.58
CA ARG A 184 -0.68 6.37 16.35
C ARG A 184 -0.80 7.88 16.10
N THR A 185 -0.68 8.26 14.83
CA THR A 185 -1.08 9.57 14.34
C THR A 185 -2.41 9.42 13.62
N ILE A 186 -3.51 9.70 14.32
CA ILE A 186 -4.86 9.54 13.79
C ILE A 186 -5.41 10.92 13.43
N PRO A 187 -5.98 11.11 12.23
CA PRO A 187 -6.66 12.35 11.88
C PRO A 187 -7.82 12.65 12.84
N THR A 188 -7.99 13.91 13.15
CA THR A 188 -9.08 14.42 14.00
C THR A 188 -10.29 14.83 13.16
N ALA A 189 -11.41 15.14 13.83
CA ALA A 189 -12.57 15.74 13.18
C ALA A 189 -12.22 17.09 12.51
N ALA A 190 -11.30 17.87 13.11
CA ALA A 190 -10.83 19.12 12.51
C ALA A 190 -10.05 18.89 11.23
N ASP A 191 -9.24 17.82 11.14
CA ASP A 191 -8.53 17.45 9.92
C ASP A 191 -9.51 17.05 8.81
N SER A 192 -10.54 16.28 9.16
CA SER A 192 -11.64 15.93 8.24
C SER A 192 -12.37 17.17 7.74
N ALA A 193 -12.72 18.09 8.64
CA ALA A 193 -13.39 19.35 8.29
C ALA A 193 -12.54 20.21 7.34
N ARG A 194 -11.22 20.30 7.58
CA ARG A 194 -10.29 21.03 6.70
C ARG A 194 -10.26 20.45 5.30
N VAL A 195 -10.22 19.11 5.16
CA VAL A 195 -10.22 18.44 3.84
C VAL A 195 -11.56 18.62 3.13
N LEU A 196 -12.68 18.55 3.85
CA LEU A 196 -14.01 18.83 3.28
C LEU A 196 -14.13 20.27 2.79
N GLN A 197 -13.67 21.26 3.57
CA GLN A 197 -13.63 22.66 3.13
C GLN A 197 -12.78 22.85 1.88
N LEU A 198 -11.62 22.18 1.78
CA LEU A 198 -10.81 22.18 0.56
C LEU A 198 -11.59 21.58 -0.62
N ALA A 199 -12.24 20.44 -0.43
CA ALA A 199 -13.05 19.79 -1.47
C ALA A 199 -14.18 20.73 -1.97
N ASP A 200 -14.90 21.38 -1.05
CA ASP A 200 -15.96 22.33 -1.40
C ASP A 200 -15.40 23.55 -2.15
N SER A 201 -14.27 24.10 -1.71
CA SER A 201 -13.61 25.20 -2.38
C SER A 201 -13.15 24.84 -3.79
N LEU A 202 -12.59 23.65 -3.98
CA LEU A 202 -12.23 23.12 -5.30
C LEU A 202 -13.46 22.96 -6.19
N ARG A 203 -14.52 22.33 -5.67
CA ARG A 203 -15.80 22.18 -6.38
C ARG A 203 -16.37 23.52 -6.83
N ALA A 204 -16.28 24.54 -5.99
CA ALA A 204 -16.76 25.88 -6.32
C ALA A 204 -15.90 26.58 -7.39
N SER A 205 -14.59 26.34 -7.39
CA SER A 205 -13.63 27.00 -8.29
C SER A 205 -13.52 26.33 -9.67
N ILE A 206 -13.76 25.02 -9.77
CA ILE A 206 -13.65 24.26 -11.01
C ILE A 206 -14.89 24.54 -11.89
N LYS A 207 -14.66 25.15 -13.06
CA LYS A 207 -15.72 25.46 -14.05
C LYS A 207 -15.47 24.75 -15.38
N THR A 208 -14.22 24.43 -15.68
CA THR A 208 -13.80 23.84 -16.94
C THR A 208 -13.02 22.55 -16.71
N LYS A 209 -12.81 21.78 -17.78
CA LYS A 209 -11.94 20.60 -17.77
C LYS A 209 -10.48 20.97 -17.44
N ASP A 210 -10.03 22.12 -17.89
CA ASP A 210 -8.67 22.59 -17.65
C ASP A 210 -8.48 22.99 -16.18
N ASP A 211 -9.48 23.64 -15.56
CA ASP A 211 -9.48 23.92 -14.12
C ASP A 211 -9.39 22.62 -13.32
N PHE A 212 -10.18 21.61 -13.71
CA PHE A 212 -10.16 20.31 -13.06
C PHE A 212 -8.77 19.66 -13.16
N SER A 213 -8.20 19.65 -14.37
CA SER A 213 -6.87 19.08 -14.61
C SER A 213 -5.79 19.80 -13.80
N ALA A 214 -5.84 21.13 -13.73
CA ALA A 214 -4.92 21.92 -12.92
C ALA A 214 -5.08 21.62 -11.42
N ALA A 215 -6.32 21.54 -10.93
CA ALA A 215 -6.62 21.20 -9.55
C ALA A 215 -6.17 19.79 -9.19
N ALA A 216 -6.39 18.80 -10.08
CA ALA A 216 -5.93 17.43 -9.88
C ALA A 216 -4.41 17.34 -9.77
N LYS A 217 -3.67 18.01 -10.66
CA LYS A 217 -2.20 18.06 -10.61
C LYS A 217 -1.67 18.68 -9.32
N LYS A 218 -2.38 19.66 -8.77
CA LYS A 218 -1.95 20.40 -7.58
C LYS A 218 -2.35 19.74 -6.27
N PHE A 219 -3.55 19.19 -6.18
CA PHE A 219 -4.16 18.80 -4.91
C PHE A 219 -4.43 17.30 -4.78
N SER A 220 -4.49 16.53 -5.90
CA SER A 220 -4.75 15.11 -5.81
C SER A 220 -3.60 14.34 -5.17
N THR A 221 -3.92 13.53 -4.18
CA THR A 221 -2.98 12.60 -3.53
C THR A 221 -2.80 11.30 -4.29
N ASP A 222 -3.64 11.04 -5.30
CA ASP A 222 -3.47 9.88 -6.18
C ASP A 222 -2.33 10.13 -7.18
N LYS A 223 -1.17 9.53 -6.87
CA LYS A 223 0.04 9.66 -7.71
C LYS A 223 -0.07 8.94 -9.05
N SER A 224 -1.03 8.03 -9.20
CA SER A 224 -1.22 7.26 -10.44
C SER A 224 -1.90 8.07 -11.53
N SER A 225 -2.73 9.04 -11.18
CA SER A 225 -3.51 9.84 -12.13
C SER A 225 -3.29 11.35 -12.05
N ASN A 226 -2.72 11.87 -10.95
CA ASN A 226 -2.60 13.33 -10.76
C ASN A 226 -1.78 14.02 -11.85
N PHE A 227 -0.67 13.41 -12.31
CA PHE A 227 0.17 13.96 -13.39
C PHE A 227 -0.60 14.08 -14.73
N ALA A 228 -1.59 13.21 -14.95
CA ALA A 228 -2.50 13.21 -16.09
C ALA A 228 -3.76 14.06 -15.87
N GLY A 229 -3.76 14.95 -14.86
CA GLY A 229 -4.92 15.78 -14.52
C GLY A 229 -6.07 15.00 -13.88
N GLY A 230 -5.76 13.91 -13.19
CA GLY A 230 -6.71 13.03 -12.52
C GLY A 230 -7.41 12.03 -13.45
N LEU A 231 -7.00 11.92 -14.71
CA LEU A 231 -7.63 11.05 -15.70
C LEU A 231 -7.43 9.58 -15.33
N LEU A 232 -8.53 8.86 -15.12
CA LEU A 232 -8.56 7.42 -14.84
C LEU A 232 -8.76 6.60 -16.12
N GLY A 233 -9.45 7.14 -17.12
CA GLY A 233 -9.71 6.45 -18.39
C GLY A 233 -11.19 6.39 -18.75
N TRP A 234 -11.54 5.45 -19.61
CA TRP A 234 -12.90 5.19 -20.06
C TRP A 234 -13.46 3.98 -19.33
N TYR A 235 -14.66 4.14 -18.77
CA TYR A 235 -15.35 3.11 -18.00
C TYR A 235 -16.78 2.92 -18.51
N GLN A 236 -17.29 1.70 -18.48
CA GLN A 236 -18.71 1.44 -18.57
C GLN A 236 -19.37 1.69 -17.21
N LYS A 237 -20.66 2.07 -17.21
CA LYS A 237 -21.36 2.38 -15.98
C LYS A 237 -21.35 1.25 -14.94
N ASN A 238 -21.37 0.00 -15.41
CA ASN A 238 -21.31 -1.20 -14.56
C ASN A 238 -19.92 -1.57 -14.06
N GLU A 239 -18.87 -0.90 -14.52
CA GLU A 239 -17.49 -1.12 -14.10
C GLU A 239 -17.05 -0.09 -13.04
N MET A 240 -17.87 0.93 -12.79
CA MET A 240 -17.56 1.99 -11.83
C MET A 240 -18.01 1.62 -10.43
N GLU A 241 -17.23 2.05 -9.43
CA GLU A 241 -17.68 1.99 -8.04
C GLU A 241 -18.94 2.83 -7.84
N PRO A 242 -19.88 2.42 -6.96
CA PRO A 242 -21.13 3.14 -6.71
C PRO A 242 -20.94 4.63 -6.45
N ALA A 243 -19.87 5.01 -5.75
CA ALA A 243 -19.55 6.41 -5.43
C ALA A 243 -19.32 7.32 -6.66
N TYR A 244 -19.12 6.75 -7.85
CA TYR A 244 -18.96 7.51 -9.11
C TYR A 244 -20.19 7.46 -9.99
N VAL A 245 -21.25 6.77 -9.59
CA VAL A 245 -22.46 6.54 -10.42
C VAL A 245 -23.61 7.45 -10.01
N ASP A 246 -23.66 7.87 -8.74
CA ASP A 246 -24.64 8.79 -8.16
C ASP A 246 -24.21 10.26 -8.36
#